data_2fe7865ffa7b86b4f4b1e71315ea97c3
#
_entry.id   2fe7865ffa7b86b4f4b1e71315ea97c3
#
_cell.length_a   1.000
_cell.length_b   1.000
_cell.length_c   1.000
_cell.angle_alpha   90.00
_cell.angle_beta   90.00
_cell.angle_gamma   90.00
#
_symmetry.space_group_name_H-M   'P 1'
#
loop_
_entity.id
_entity.type
_entity.pdbx_description
1 polymer ?
#
loop_
_entity_poly.entity_id
_entity_poly.type
_entity_poly.pdbx_seq_one_letter_code
_entity_poly.pdbx_strand_id
1 'polypeptide(L)'
;GIPVILHSLRAFESFSSTSSIVLVMSEDNFAAGINVVEESGLSKIVDVVVGGERRQDSVKIGLDVLASNVNEIPEFVAVHDGARPFVDHELIERGMSTARAIGAGIAAVPVKDTIKVAPHKIITDTLDRSELWAIQTPQIFRYDVLNTAHDVVRDDVTDDASMVESSGGIVATFSGSDENIKITTPKDLHLASLILEQRLGQSSLSGSGPSGSIFGIGFDGHRLVVGGPLRLGGVDIDFGYHLDGHSDGDVLLHSIASAILGAANLGDLGGQFPSSDERYINFDSTKFIAESARKALLDGWLVEHVDATIIAQRPKLAAEALSMAAKIGEIDGLDNSTINIKITSTDSVGSIGAGDGIAAQAIATLIPIKE
;
A
#
# COMPACT_ATOMS: atom_id res chain seq x y z
N GLY A 1 1.21 -0.09 14.94
CA GLY A 1 1.94 -0.59 13.76
C GLY A 1 2.40 -2.02 14.00
N ILE A 2 2.73 -2.74 12.97
CA ILE A 2 3.23 -4.12 13.04
C ILE A 2 4.74 -4.08 13.37
N PRO A 3 5.24 -4.86 14.35
CA PRO A 3 6.68 -4.95 14.61
C PRO A 3 7.47 -5.42 13.39
N VAL A 4 8.66 -4.82 13.16
CA VAL A 4 9.51 -5.14 11.99
C VAL A 4 9.79 -6.64 11.86
N ILE A 5 10.14 -7.29 12.97
CA ILE A 5 10.45 -8.73 13.02
C ILE A 5 9.29 -9.61 12.54
N LEU A 6 8.03 -9.18 12.78
CA LEU A 6 6.85 -9.98 12.45
C LEU A 6 6.66 -10.12 10.92
N HIS A 7 7.15 -9.17 10.11
CA HIS A 7 7.12 -9.31 8.66
C HIS A 7 8.01 -10.47 8.20
N SER A 8 9.23 -10.57 8.72
CA SER A 8 10.14 -11.69 8.41
C SER A 8 9.57 -13.02 8.91
N LEU A 9 9.06 -13.05 10.14
CA LEU A 9 8.46 -14.27 10.72
C LEU A 9 7.29 -14.77 9.86
N ARG A 10 6.39 -13.88 9.41
CA ARG A 10 5.27 -14.25 8.53
C ARG A 10 5.71 -14.79 7.18
N ALA A 11 6.77 -14.24 6.59
CA ALA A 11 7.30 -14.74 5.33
C ALA A 11 7.81 -16.19 5.45
N PHE A 12 8.56 -16.49 6.52
CA PHE A 12 9.02 -17.86 6.78
C PHE A 12 7.88 -18.79 7.24
N GLU A 13 6.93 -18.32 8.07
CA GLU A 13 5.75 -19.08 8.48
C GLU A 13 4.94 -19.57 7.28
N SER A 14 4.71 -18.67 6.29
CA SER A 14 3.90 -18.98 5.10
C SER A 14 4.66 -19.77 4.04
N PHE A 15 5.99 -19.86 4.10
CA PHE A 15 6.77 -20.64 3.16
C PHE A 15 6.60 -22.14 3.44
N SER A 16 6.13 -22.91 2.46
CA SER A 16 5.70 -24.31 2.64
C SER A 16 6.80 -25.24 3.14
N SER A 17 8.04 -25.02 2.71
CA SER A 17 9.19 -25.84 3.11
C SER A 17 9.79 -25.48 4.47
N THR A 18 9.34 -24.41 5.12
CA THR A 18 9.72 -24.11 6.50
C THR A 18 8.96 -25.02 7.45
N SER A 19 9.69 -25.84 8.21
CA SER A 19 9.12 -26.72 9.23
C SER A 19 9.14 -26.11 10.63
N SER A 20 10.18 -25.34 10.96
CA SER A 20 10.37 -24.74 12.30
C SER A 20 11.17 -23.44 12.20
N ILE A 21 10.90 -22.56 13.16
CA ILE A 21 11.55 -21.26 13.31
C ILE A 21 12.02 -21.12 14.76
N VAL A 22 13.28 -20.72 14.94
CA VAL A 22 13.81 -20.29 16.25
C VAL A 22 14.07 -18.79 16.19
N LEU A 23 13.49 -18.05 17.11
CA LEU A 23 13.71 -16.62 17.24
C LEU A 23 14.81 -16.34 18.26
N VAL A 24 15.94 -15.82 17.81
CA VAL A 24 17.07 -15.45 18.67
C VAL A 24 17.07 -13.95 18.90
N MET A 25 16.97 -13.52 20.15
CA MET A 25 16.82 -12.11 20.53
C MET A 25 17.98 -11.69 21.44
N SER A 26 18.32 -10.40 21.46
CA SER A 26 19.16 -9.84 22.52
C SER A 26 18.41 -9.90 23.86
N GLU A 27 19.16 -9.93 24.98
CA GLU A 27 18.59 -9.97 26.33
C GLU A 27 17.60 -8.81 26.55
N ASP A 28 17.93 -7.59 26.09
CA ASP A 28 17.09 -6.40 26.22
C ASP A 28 15.75 -6.49 25.47
N ASN A 29 15.72 -7.26 24.37
CA ASN A 29 14.53 -7.40 23.52
C ASN A 29 13.81 -8.74 23.70
N PHE A 30 14.29 -9.61 24.56
CA PHE A 30 13.77 -10.97 24.74
C PHE A 30 12.28 -10.98 25.13
N ALA A 31 11.91 -10.20 26.16
CA ALA A 31 10.51 -10.11 26.58
C ALA A 31 9.58 -9.57 25.48
N ALA A 32 10.04 -8.58 24.69
CA ALA A 32 9.30 -8.07 23.56
C ALA A 32 9.14 -9.13 22.46
N GLY A 33 10.18 -9.96 22.23
CA GLY A 33 10.14 -11.08 21.30
C GLY A 33 9.08 -12.12 21.68
N ILE A 34 9.02 -12.50 22.95
CA ILE A 34 7.98 -13.42 23.46
C ILE A 34 6.58 -12.85 23.20
N ASN A 35 6.33 -11.60 23.59
CA ASN A 35 5.01 -10.98 23.37
C ASN A 35 4.60 -10.97 21.89
N VAL A 36 5.54 -10.64 20.98
CA VAL A 36 5.27 -10.67 19.53
C VAL A 36 4.88 -12.06 19.06
N VAL A 37 5.54 -13.10 19.55
CA VAL A 37 5.24 -14.48 19.18
C VAL A 37 3.88 -14.92 19.73
N GLU A 38 3.59 -14.67 21.00
CA GLU A 38 2.31 -15.03 21.64
C GLU A 38 1.12 -14.34 20.96
N GLU A 39 1.25 -13.08 20.58
CA GLU A 39 0.18 -12.31 19.92
C GLU A 39 0.05 -12.63 18.43
N SER A 40 1.07 -13.21 17.80
CA SER A 40 1.13 -13.38 16.33
C SER A 40 0.29 -14.55 15.81
N GLY A 41 0.05 -15.58 16.63
CA GLY A 41 -0.60 -16.83 16.23
C GLY A 41 0.23 -17.70 15.27
N LEU A 42 1.56 -17.45 15.14
CA LEU A 42 2.45 -18.23 14.28
C LEU A 42 2.68 -19.63 14.90
N SER A 43 2.62 -20.66 14.07
CA SER A 43 2.60 -22.07 14.51
C SER A 43 3.95 -22.78 14.38
N LYS A 44 4.84 -22.27 13.53
CA LYS A 44 6.15 -22.88 13.26
C LYS A 44 7.27 -22.41 14.21
N ILE A 45 6.99 -21.44 15.07
CA ILE A 45 7.97 -20.98 16.04
C ILE A 45 8.07 -22.02 17.16
N VAL A 46 9.22 -22.67 17.25
CA VAL A 46 9.46 -23.73 18.24
C VAL A 46 10.07 -23.18 19.53
N ASP A 47 10.79 -22.07 19.47
CA ASP A 47 11.36 -21.43 20.66
C ASP A 47 11.74 -19.96 20.40
N VAL A 48 11.82 -19.19 21.50
CA VAL A 48 12.39 -17.83 21.57
C VAL A 48 13.53 -17.88 22.59
N VAL A 49 14.75 -17.55 22.15
CA VAL A 49 15.93 -17.69 22.99
C VAL A 49 16.78 -16.44 23.02
N VAL A 50 17.54 -16.27 24.11
CA VAL A 50 18.52 -15.19 24.22
C VAL A 50 19.76 -15.57 23.43
N GLY A 51 20.26 -14.67 22.59
CA GLY A 51 21.48 -14.83 21.82
C GLY A 51 22.77 -14.68 22.67
N GLY A 52 23.89 -14.99 22.06
CA GLY A 52 25.23 -14.82 22.65
C GLY A 52 25.79 -13.41 22.44
N GLU A 53 27.02 -13.21 22.91
CA GLU A 53 27.74 -11.92 22.81
C GLU A 53 28.03 -11.53 21.34
N ARG A 54 28.37 -12.52 20.51
CA ARG A 54 28.64 -12.33 19.08
C ARG A 54 27.50 -12.86 18.25
N ARG A 55 27.40 -12.37 17.00
CA ARG A 55 26.40 -12.85 16.05
C ARG A 55 26.53 -14.37 15.82
N GLN A 56 27.74 -14.88 15.66
CA GLN A 56 27.99 -16.31 15.47
C GLN A 56 27.55 -17.16 16.68
N ASP A 57 27.73 -16.66 17.91
CA ASP A 57 27.26 -17.37 19.12
C ASP A 57 25.74 -17.46 19.15
N SER A 58 25.05 -16.39 18.72
CA SER A 58 23.61 -16.37 18.58
C SER A 58 23.10 -17.40 17.57
N VAL A 59 23.78 -17.52 16.42
CA VAL A 59 23.44 -18.54 15.40
C VAL A 59 23.67 -19.95 15.94
N LYS A 60 24.77 -20.20 16.66
CA LYS A 60 25.02 -21.51 17.29
C LYS A 60 23.95 -21.91 18.27
N ILE A 61 23.52 -20.96 19.13
CA ILE A 61 22.41 -21.19 20.06
C ILE A 61 21.14 -21.60 19.29
N GLY A 62 20.82 -20.89 18.21
CA GLY A 62 19.69 -21.24 17.35
C GLY A 62 19.78 -22.63 16.74
N LEU A 63 20.97 -23.04 16.27
CA LEU A 63 21.22 -24.38 15.74
C LEU A 63 21.04 -25.47 16.81
N ASP A 64 21.56 -25.23 18.02
CA ASP A 64 21.45 -26.19 19.13
C ASP A 64 20.00 -26.36 19.59
N VAL A 65 19.21 -25.28 19.60
CA VAL A 65 17.78 -25.32 19.90
C VAL A 65 17.02 -26.08 18.82
N LEU A 66 17.32 -25.84 17.53
CA LEU A 66 16.72 -26.62 16.44
C LEU A 66 17.04 -28.12 16.59
N ALA A 67 18.29 -28.48 16.89
CA ALA A 67 18.66 -29.88 17.09
C ALA A 67 17.97 -30.56 18.27
N SER A 68 17.60 -29.77 19.30
CA SER A 68 17.00 -30.30 20.54
C SER A 68 15.46 -30.35 20.53
N ASN A 69 14.82 -29.42 19.78
CA ASN A 69 13.38 -29.18 19.85
C ASN A 69 12.58 -29.74 18.67
N VAL A 70 13.27 -30.30 17.65
CA VAL A 70 12.61 -30.91 16.48
C VAL A 70 12.78 -32.43 16.49
N ASN A 71 11.77 -33.15 15.98
CA ASN A 71 11.83 -34.60 15.90
C ASN A 71 12.88 -35.09 14.90
N GLU A 72 13.20 -34.32 13.90
CA GLU A 72 14.21 -34.60 12.87
C GLU A 72 15.03 -33.34 12.63
N ILE A 73 16.36 -33.48 12.60
CA ILE A 73 17.26 -32.37 12.24
C ILE A 73 16.96 -31.95 10.82
N PRO A 74 16.72 -30.65 10.58
CA PRO A 74 16.41 -30.16 9.24
C PRO A 74 17.61 -30.38 8.28
N GLU A 75 17.32 -30.69 7.03
CA GLU A 75 18.37 -30.82 6.02
C GLU A 75 19.02 -29.46 5.71
N PHE A 76 18.21 -28.40 5.72
CA PHE A 76 18.66 -27.02 5.46
C PHE A 76 18.26 -26.10 6.60
N VAL A 77 19.08 -25.08 6.83
CA VAL A 77 18.80 -23.99 7.76
C VAL A 77 18.98 -22.65 7.06
N ALA A 78 18.05 -21.72 7.28
CA ALA A 78 18.12 -20.34 6.83
C ALA A 78 18.44 -19.43 8.02
N VAL A 79 19.54 -18.71 7.95
CA VAL A 79 19.88 -17.65 8.91
C VAL A 79 19.43 -16.32 8.31
N HIS A 80 18.56 -15.60 9.03
CA HIS A 80 17.98 -14.36 8.54
C HIS A 80 17.99 -13.25 9.59
N ASP A 81 18.38 -12.06 9.16
CA ASP A 81 18.33 -10.85 9.99
C ASP A 81 16.87 -10.43 10.22
N GLY A 82 16.37 -10.45 11.44
CA GLY A 82 15.02 -9.99 11.77
C GLY A 82 14.75 -8.51 11.45
N ALA A 83 15.81 -7.75 11.17
CA ALA A 83 15.74 -6.38 10.70
C ALA A 83 15.56 -6.22 9.17
N ARG A 84 15.39 -7.31 8.41
CA ARG A 84 15.10 -7.31 6.96
C ARG A 84 13.68 -7.78 6.68
N PRO A 85 12.68 -6.91 6.79
CA PRO A 85 11.26 -7.29 6.74
C PRO A 85 10.77 -7.70 5.34
N PHE A 86 11.56 -7.49 4.29
CA PHE A 86 11.12 -7.64 2.90
C PHE A 86 11.59 -8.94 2.23
N VAL A 87 12.01 -9.92 3.02
CA VAL A 87 12.20 -11.29 2.52
C VAL A 87 10.87 -11.85 2.00
N ASP A 88 10.92 -12.52 0.84
CA ASP A 88 9.76 -13.14 0.20
C ASP A 88 10.03 -14.59 -0.20
N HIS A 89 8.98 -15.29 -0.62
CA HIS A 89 9.07 -16.69 -1.00
C HIS A 89 10.02 -16.94 -2.17
N GLU A 90 10.08 -16.04 -3.14
CA GLU A 90 10.96 -16.18 -4.30
C GLU A 90 12.43 -16.09 -3.90
N LEU A 91 12.76 -15.17 -2.97
CA LEU A 91 14.09 -15.01 -2.44
C LEU A 91 14.53 -16.26 -1.65
N ILE A 92 13.63 -16.80 -0.81
CA ILE A 92 13.88 -18.04 -0.06
C ILE A 92 14.08 -19.21 -1.01
N GLU A 93 13.26 -19.39 -2.05
CA GLU A 93 13.33 -20.49 -3.00
C GLU A 93 14.63 -20.44 -3.82
N ARG A 94 15.07 -19.25 -4.28
CA ARG A 94 16.38 -19.10 -4.94
C ARG A 94 17.52 -19.56 -4.04
N GLY A 95 17.47 -19.19 -2.76
CA GLY A 95 18.46 -19.60 -1.78
C GLY A 95 18.45 -21.10 -1.51
N MET A 96 17.27 -21.70 -1.37
CA MET A 96 17.09 -23.14 -1.20
C MET A 96 17.65 -23.92 -2.41
N SER A 97 17.36 -23.43 -3.63
CA SER A 97 17.87 -24.04 -4.87
C SER A 97 19.41 -24.01 -4.92
N THR A 98 20.02 -22.88 -4.54
CA THR A 98 21.48 -22.73 -4.48
C THR A 98 22.09 -23.63 -3.40
N ALA A 99 21.52 -23.67 -2.20
CA ALA A 99 22.00 -24.52 -1.12
C ALA A 99 21.86 -26.00 -1.44
N ARG A 100 20.82 -26.43 -2.14
CA ARG A 100 20.69 -27.82 -2.65
C ARG A 100 21.82 -28.20 -3.63
N ALA A 101 22.21 -27.26 -4.49
CA ALA A 101 23.21 -27.51 -5.52
C ALA A 101 24.66 -27.48 -4.98
N ILE A 102 24.95 -26.56 -4.05
CA ILE A 102 26.35 -26.25 -3.63
C ILE A 102 26.60 -26.58 -2.16
N GLY A 103 25.54 -26.62 -1.31
CA GLY A 103 25.66 -26.81 0.14
C GLY A 103 25.46 -25.51 0.92
N ALA A 104 25.73 -24.34 0.34
CA ALA A 104 25.55 -23.04 0.95
C ALA A 104 25.23 -21.98 -0.11
N GLY A 105 24.19 -21.17 0.13
CA GLY A 105 23.77 -20.08 -0.73
C GLY A 105 23.49 -18.82 0.08
N ILE A 106 23.96 -17.65 -0.38
CA ILE A 106 23.78 -16.38 0.28
C ILE A 106 23.14 -15.34 -0.66
N ALA A 107 22.14 -14.62 -0.16
CA ALA A 107 21.54 -13.52 -0.90
C ALA A 107 22.55 -12.39 -1.09
N ALA A 108 22.68 -11.88 -2.30
CA ALA A 108 23.61 -10.80 -2.59
C ALA A 108 23.14 -9.93 -3.75
N VAL A 109 23.51 -8.65 -3.74
CA VAL A 109 23.29 -7.71 -4.83
C VAL A 109 24.62 -7.15 -5.32
N PRO A 110 24.78 -6.84 -6.63
CA PRO A 110 26.02 -6.22 -7.14
C PRO A 110 26.25 -4.87 -6.48
N VAL A 111 27.50 -4.57 -6.16
CA VAL A 111 27.87 -3.24 -5.62
C VAL A 111 27.74 -2.18 -6.71
N LYS A 112 26.95 -1.12 -6.43
CA LYS A 112 26.69 -0.02 -7.37
C LYS A 112 27.73 1.09 -7.29
N ASP A 113 28.25 1.37 -6.10
CA ASP A 113 29.23 2.43 -5.86
C ASP A 113 30.64 1.99 -6.14
N THR A 114 31.54 2.97 -6.35
CA THR A 114 32.98 2.69 -6.44
C THR A 114 33.56 2.45 -5.05
N ILE A 115 34.12 1.27 -4.81
CA ILE A 115 34.70 0.90 -3.51
C ILE A 115 36.19 1.21 -3.51
N LYS A 116 36.62 1.92 -2.45
CA LYS A 116 38.01 2.28 -2.22
C LYS A 116 38.53 1.62 -0.95
N VAL A 117 39.76 1.11 -1.00
CA VAL A 117 40.51 0.76 0.21
C VAL A 117 41.16 2.05 0.74
N ALA A 118 40.87 2.43 1.99
CA ALA A 118 41.30 3.71 2.54
C ALA A 118 41.71 3.60 4.03
N PRO A 119 42.82 2.89 4.36
CA PRO A 119 43.35 2.87 5.70
C PRO A 119 43.70 4.29 6.16
N HIS A 120 43.29 4.61 7.40
CA HIS A 120 43.46 5.97 7.98
C HIS A 120 42.85 7.10 7.11
N LYS A 121 41.77 6.81 6.32
CA LYS A 121 41.13 7.76 5.41
C LYS A 121 41.99 8.20 4.21
N ILE A 122 43.10 7.50 3.94
CA ILE A 122 43.93 7.72 2.75
C ILE A 122 43.65 6.58 1.76
N ILE A 123 43.25 6.96 0.54
CA ILE A 123 42.95 5.98 -0.50
C ILE A 123 44.23 5.32 -0.96
N THR A 124 44.29 3.99 -0.88
CA THR A 124 45.44 3.18 -1.30
C THR A 124 45.09 2.31 -2.52
N ASP A 125 43.82 1.97 -2.71
CA ASP A 125 43.43 1.08 -3.83
C ASP A 125 41.97 1.36 -4.24
N THR A 126 41.60 0.84 -5.43
CA THR A 126 40.25 0.83 -5.98
C THR A 126 39.90 -0.58 -6.41
N LEU A 127 38.90 -1.17 -5.76
CA LEU A 127 38.48 -2.51 -6.08
C LEU A 127 37.65 -2.55 -7.37
N ASP A 128 37.76 -3.60 -8.15
CA ASP A 128 36.89 -3.81 -9.30
C ASP A 128 35.48 -4.19 -8.84
N ARG A 129 34.55 -3.25 -8.94
CA ARG A 129 33.18 -3.46 -8.48
C ARG A 129 32.41 -4.55 -9.24
N SER A 130 32.88 -4.98 -10.43
CA SER A 130 32.24 -6.05 -11.18
C SER A 130 32.35 -7.41 -10.48
N GLU A 131 33.32 -7.55 -9.59
CA GLU A 131 33.54 -8.74 -8.77
C GLU A 131 33.01 -8.61 -7.35
N LEU A 132 32.43 -7.46 -6.99
CA LEU A 132 31.98 -7.17 -5.61
C LEU A 132 30.48 -7.30 -5.46
N TRP A 133 30.09 -7.97 -4.40
CA TRP A 133 28.72 -8.20 -4.02
C TRP A 133 28.45 -7.71 -2.59
N ALA A 134 27.34 -7.01 -2.39
CA ALA A 134 26.84 -6.65 -1.07
C ALA A 134 25.95 -7.78 -0.54
N ILE A 135 26.41 -8.40 0.55
CA ILE A 135 25.79 -9.60 1.11
C ILE A 135 24.54 -9.22 1.93
N GLN A 136 23.51 -10.00 1.74
CA GLN A 136 22.24 -9.90 2.46
C GLN A 136 21.93 -11.22 3.19
N THR A 137 20.78 -11.28 3.83
CA THR A 137 20.16 -12.51 4.30
C THR A 137 18.79 -12.66 3.64
N PRO A 138 18.24 -13.88 3.45
CA PRO A 138 18.66 -15.14 4.08
C PRO A 138 19.99 -15.67 3.55
N GLN A 139 20.76 -16.28 4.45
CA GLN A 139 21.87 -17.17 4.13
C GLN A 139 21.39 -18.58 4.41
N ILE A 140 21.40 -19.45 3.40
CA ILE A 140 20.83 -20.81 3.49
C ILE A 140 21.91 -21.84 3.33
N PHE A 141 21.97 -22.76 4.26
CA PHE A 141 23.01 -23.77 4.35
C PHE A 141 22.40 -25.16 4.53
N ARG A 142 23.09 -26.18 4.08
CA ARG A 142 22.88 -27.51 4.65
C ARG A 142 23.25 -27.46 6.13
N TYR A 143 22.42 -28.08 6.95
CA TYR A 143 22.59 -28.04 8.40
C TYR A 143 23.97 -28.58 8.83
N ASP A 144 24.39 -29.73 8.28
CA ASP A 144 25.69 -30.35 8.57
C ASP A 144 26.88 -29.45 8.22
N VAL A 145 26.80 -28.71 7.12
CA VAL A 145 27.85 -27.77 6.67
C VAL A 145 28.01 -26.61 7.66
N LEU A 146 26.90 -25.95 8.03
CA LEU A 146 26.96 -24.83 8.95
C LEU A 146 27.34 -25.26 10.36
N ASN A 147 26.73 -26.34 10.86
CA ASN A 147 27.03 -26.85 12.21
C ASN A 147 28.52 -27.27 12.33
N THR A 148 29.11 -27.95 11.32
CA THR A 148 30.53 -28.28 11.30
C THR A 148 31.39 -27.02 11.32
N ALA A 149 31.04 -25.98 10.54
CA ALA A 149 31.75 -24.71 10.55
C ALA A 149 31.78 -24.07 11.96
N HIS A 150 30.67 -24.08 12.67
CA HIS A 150 30.57 -23.59 14.05
C HIS A 150 31.40 -24.41 15.05
N ASP A 151 31.60 -25.71 14.78
CA ASP A 151 32.39 -26.57 15.66
C ASP A 151 33.90 -26.36 15.50
N VAL A 152 34.37 -25.93 14.30
CA VAL A 152 35.81 -25.81 14.02
C VAL A 152 36.32 -24.35 14.01
N VAL A 153 35.52 -23.38 13.56
CA VAL A 153 35.94 -21.97 13.45
C VAL A 153 35.71 -21.24 14.78
N ARG A 154 36.82 -20.68 15.35
CA ARG A 154 36.80 -19.95 16.62
C ARG A 154 37.03 -18.46 16.47
N ASP A 155 37.54 -18.02 15.34
CA ASP A 155 37.81 -16.63 15.04
C ASP A 155 36.49 -15.85 14.85
N ASP A 156 36.55 -14.55 15.09
CA ASP A 156 35.43 -13.67 14.80
C ASP A 156 35.23 -13.56 13.28
N VAL A 157 33.99 -13.80 12.85
CA VAL A 157 33.59 -13.70 11.45
C VAL A 157 32.47 -12.66 11.29
N THR A 158 32.38 -12.10 10.11
CA THR A 158 31.38 -11.07 9.82
C THR A 158 29.99 -11.64 9.53
N ASP A 159 29.95 -12.88 8.99
CA ASP A 159 28.71 -13.59 8.66
C ASP A 159 28.93 -15.12 8.66
N ASP A 160 27.84 -15.88 8.48
CA ASP A 160 27.89 -17.34 8.52
C ASP A 160 28.54 -17.91 7.26
N ALA A 161 28.49 -17.19 6.14
CA ALA A 161 29.20 -17.56 4.92
C ALA A 161 30.70 -17.57 5.15
N SER A 162 31.27 -16.52 5.75
CA SER A 162 32.73 -16.48 6.10
C SER A 162 33.15 -17.61 7.03
N MET A 163 32.25 -18.07 7.90
CA MET A 163 32.51 -19.22 8.77
C MET A 163 32.61 -20.51 7.96
N VAL A 164 31.69 -20.75 7.02
CA VAL A 164 31.70 -21.90 6.15
C VAL A 164 32.97 -21.90 5.24
N GLU A 165 33.32 -20.74 4.67
CA GLU A 165 34.52 -20.54 3.89
C GLU A 165 35.80 -20.87 4.70
N SER A 166 35.86 -20.35 5.94
CA SER A 166 36.99 -20.60 6.85
C SER A 166 37.14 -22.09 7.23
N SER A 167 36.03 -22.83 7.23
CA SER A 167 36.06 -24.28 7.43
C SER A 167 36.42 -25.10 6.18
N GLY A 168 36.67 -24.45 5.04
CA GLY A 168 36.96 -25.05 3.75
C GLY A 168 35.76 -25.42 2.91
N GLY A 169 34.56 -24.95 3.29
CA GLY A 169 33.33 -25.10 2.53
C GLY A 169 33.24 -24.14 1.33
N ILE A 170 32.35 -24.47 0.41
CA ILE A 170 32.07 -23.63 -0.77
C ILE A 170 30.74 -22.91 -0.53
N VAL A 171 30.73 -21.61 -0.77
CA VAL A 171 29.55 -20.76 -0.66
C VAL A 171 29.28 -20.11 -2.01
N ALA A 172 28.02 -20.13 -2.46
CA ALA A 172 27.61 -19.45 -3.69
C ALA A 172 26.67 -18.32 -3.41
N THR A 173 26.71 -17.27 -4.22
CA THR A 173 25.71 -16.17 -4.15
C THR A 173 24.50 -16.52 -5.01
N PHE A 174 23.33 -16.04 -4.59
CA PHE A 174 22.13 -15.95 -5.42
C PHE A 174 21.59 -14.52 -5.43
N SER A 175 20.80 -14.18 -6.46
CA SER A 175 20.28 -12.83 -6.63
C SER A 175 19.39 -12.44 -5.44
N GLY A 176 19.87 -11.45 -4.70
CA GLY A 176 19.13 -10.76 -3.65
C GLY A 176 18.11 -9.76 -4.23
N SER A 177 17.73 -8.78 -3.43
CA SER A 177 16.83 -7.70 -3.85
C SER A 177 17.28 -6.37 -3.24
N ASP A 178 17.25 -5.29 -4.03
CA ASP A 178 17.50 -3.94 -3.53
C ASP A 178 16.45 -3.51 -2.47
N GLU A 179 15.25 -4.08 -2.53
CA GLU A 179 14.21 -3.84 -1.54
C GLU A 179 14.43 -4.60 -0.21
N ASN A 180 15.27 -5.65 -0.22
CA ASN A 180 15.57 -6.43 0.98
C ASN A 180 16.55 -5.69 1.89
N ILE A 181 16.20 -4.44 2.23
CA ILE A 181 17.00 -3.55 3.08
C ILE A 181 17.07 -4.05 4.52
N LYS A 182 18.14 -3.68 5.21
CA LYS A 182 18.30 -3.88 6.66
C LYS A 182 17.93 -2.59 7.39
N ILE A 183 16.92 -2.63 8.24
CA ILE A 183 16.51 -1.48 9.06
C ILE A 183 17.46 -1.35 10.24
N THR A 184 18.34 -0.34 10.20
CA THR A 184 19.34 -0.05 11.26
C THR A 184 19.23 1.38 11.78
N THR A 185 18.58 2.26 11.03
CA THR A 185 18.42 3.68 11.37
C THR A 185 16.96 4.12 11.21
N PRO A 186 16.54 5.25 11.83
CA PRO A 186 15.21 5.82 11.59
C PRO A 186 14.93 6.16 10.10
N LYS A 187 15.98 6.46 9.31
CA LYS A 187 15.83 6.69 7.87
C LYS A 187 15.46 5.40 7.11
N ASP A 188 16.04 4.27 7.52
CA ASP A 188 15.71 2.98 6.92
C ASP A 188 14.26 2.61 7.21
N LEU A 189 13.74 2.96 8.39
CA LEU A 189 12.34 2.73 8.73
C LEU A 189 11.39 3.53 7.84
N HIS A 190 11.74 4.78 7.52
CA HIS A 190 10.96 5.58 6.57
C HIS A 190 11.01 4.99 5.16
N LEU A 191 12.21 4.56 4.69
CA LEU A 191 12.34 3.88 3.41
C LEU A 191 11.53 2.57 3.39
N ALA A 192 11.56 1.81 4.48
CA ALA A 192 10.76 0.59 4.62
C ALA A 192 9.25 0.86 4.50
N SER A 193 8.75 1.96 5.07
CA SER A 193 7.35 2.35 4.93
C SER A 193 6.97 2.60 3.47
N LEU A 194 7.82 3.30 2.70
CA LEU A 194 7.59 3.55 1.27
C LEU A 194 7.61 2.26 0.43
N ILE A 195 8.56 1.34 0.72
CA ILE A 195 8.60 0.03 0.04
C ILE A 195 7.33 -0.77 0.35
N LEU A 196 6.88 -0.76 1.60
CA LEU A 196 5.66 -1.46 2.01
C LEU A 196 4.43 -0.89 1.30
N GLU A 197 4.29 0.43 1.25
CA GLU A 197 3.21 1.10 0.51
C GLU A 197 3.24 0.74 -0.97
N GLN A 198 4.41 0.72 -1.60
CA GLN A 198 4.57 0.33 -2.99
C GLN A 198 4.19 -1.15 -3.21
N ARG A 199 4.61 -2.06 -2.33
CA ARG A 199 4.26 -3.49 -2.42
C ARG A 199 2.75 -3.72 -2.24
N LEU A 200 2.14 -3.02 -1.28
CA LEU A 200 0.69 -3.05 -1.10
C LEU A 200 -0.04 -2.47 -2.33
N GLY A 201 0.49 -1.38 -2.92
CA GLY A 201 0.01 -0.81 -4.17
C GLY A 201 0.15 -1.76 -5.37
N GLN A 202 1.23 -2.52 -5.49
CA GLN A 202 1.45 -3.49 -6.58
C GLN A 202 0.62 -4.77 -6.40
N SER A 203 0.39 -5.22 -5.16
CA SER A 203 -0.50 -6.36 -4.89
C SER A 203 -1.93 -6.10 -5.37
N SER A 204 -2.33 -4.82 -5.42
CA SER A 204 -3.63 -4.40 -5.93
C SER A 204 -3.72 -4.39 -7.47
N LEU A 205 -2.57 -4.40 -8.18
CA LEU A 205 -2.52 -4.50 -9.65
C LEU A 205 -2.54 -5.95 -10.16
N SER A 206 -2.29 -6.95 -9.30
CA SER A 206 -2.24 -8.37 -9.69
C SER A 206 -3.45 -9.21 -9.27
N GLY A 207 -4.55 -8.59 -8.87
CA GLY A 207 -5.84 -9.26 -8.66
C GLY A 207 -6.34 -9.20 -7.23
N SER A 208 -6.96 -8.10 -6.89
CA SER A 208 -8.13 -7.90 -6.04
C SER A 208 -8.23 -6.43 -5.64
N GLY A 209 -9.13 -5.68 -6.25
CA GLY A 209 -9.55 -4.34 -5.85
C GLY A 209 -8.50 -3.22 -5.96
N PRO A 210 -8.92 -2.02 -6.28
CA PRO A 210 -8.04 -0.87 -6.45
C PRO A 210 -7.48 -0.39 -5.10
N SER A 211 -6.17 -0.14 -5.02
CA SER A 211 -5.51 0.46 -3.85
C SER A 211 -5.17 1.92 -4.13
N GLY A 212 -5.61 2.79 -3.25
CA GLY A 212 -5.43 4.24 -3.34
C GLY A 212 -6.72 4.95 -3.68
N SER A 213 -6.81 6.23 -3.32
CA SER A 213 -7.93 7.08 -3.70
C SER A 213 -7.87 7.38 -5.20
N ILE A 214 -9.01 7.28 -5.86
CA ILE A 214 -9.20 7.72 -7.25
C ILE A 214 -10.12 8.93 -7.25
N PHE A 215 -10.06 9.74 -8.30
CA PHE A 215 -10.91 10.91 -8.42
C PHE A 215 -11.42 11.07 -9.84
N GLY A 216 -12.62 11.63 -9.93
CA GLY A 216 -13.23 12.00 -11.19
C GLY A 216 -13.73 13.43 -11.16
N ILE A 217 -13.89 14.01 -12.35
CA ILE A 217 -14.41 15.36 -12.53
C ILE A 217 -15.73 15.25 -13.31
N GLY A 218 -16.75 15.96 -12.83
CA GLY A 218 -18.02 16.13 -13.51
C GLY A 218 -18.30 17.60 -13.77
N PHE A 219 -18.96 17.89 -14.87
CA PHE A 219 -19.41 19.22 -15.25
C PHE A 219 -20.81 19.12 -15.87
N ASP A 220 -21.68 20.04 -15.53
CA ASP A 220 -22.98 20.22 -16.19
C ASP A 220 -23.40 21.69 -16.21
N GLY A 221 -24.25 22.07 -17.15
CA GLY A 221 -24.74 23.43 -17.29
C GLY A 221 -26.05 23.51 -18.05
N HIS A 222 -27.02 24.21 -17.48
CA HIS A 222 -28.35 24.36 -18.03
C HIS A 222 -28.76 25.84 -18.16
N ARG A 223 -29.65 26.11 -19.11
CA ARG A 223 -30.22 27.42 -19.34
C ARG A 223 -31.26 27.76 -18.26
N LEU A 224 -31.31 29.02 -17.83
CA LEU A 224 -32.36 29.55 -17.02
C LEU A 224 -33.56 29.97 -17.91
N VAL A 225 -34.76 29.45 -17.60
CA VAL A 225 -36.01 29.76 -18.26
C VAL A 225 -37.02 30.30 -17.23
N VAL A 226 -37.94 31.15 -17.67
CA VAL A 226 -38.96 31.78 -16.80
C VAL A 226 -39.88 30.72 -16.24
N GLY A 227 -40.13 30.79 -14.94
CA GLY A 227 -40.92 29.84 -14.17
C GLY A 227 -40.10 29.29 -13.01
N GLY A 228 -40.67 29.11 -11.87
CA GLY A 228 -39.98 28.62 -10.68
C GLY A 228 -40.63 27.39 -10.06
N PRO A 229 -40.06 26.83 -9.00
CA PRO A 229 -38.81 27.24 -8.31
C PRO A 229 -37.54 26.79 -9.04
N LEU A 230 -36.37 27.35 -8.68
CA LEU A 230 -35.07 26.86 -9.09
C LEU A 230 -34.71 25.68 -8.19
N ARG A 231 -34.52 24.50 -8.80
CA ARG A 231 -34.02 23.31 -8.07
C ARG A 231 -32.52 23.22 -8.24
N LEU A 232 -31.77 23.14 -7.11
CA LEU A 232 -30.32 23.07 -7.12
C LEU A 232 -29.79 22.39 -5.84
N GLY A 233 -28.98 21.35 -5.97
CA GLY A 233 -28.48 20.56 -4.84
C GLY A 233 -29.61 19.87 -4.06
N GLY A 234 -30.69 19.50 -4.73
CA GLY A 234 -31.88 18.92 -4.13
C GLY A 234 -32.72 19.89 -3.30
N VAL A 235 -32.43 21.21 -3.34
CA VAL A 235 -33.13 22.28 -2.62
C VAL A 235 -33.93 23.12 -3.61
N ASP A 236 -35.17 23.42 -3.26
CA ASP A 236 -36.02 24.34 -4.03
C ASP A 236 -35.80 25.79 -3.55
N ILE A 237 -35.33 26.62 -4.44
CA ILE A 237 -34.99 28.03 -4.18
C ILE A 237 -36.07 28.92 -4.79
N ASP A 238 -36.59 29.85 -3.99
CA ASP A 238 -37.58 30.84 -4.46
C ASP A 238 -36.91 31.84 -5.43
N PHE A 239 -37.01 31.49 -6.72
CA PHE A 239 -36.45 32.28 -7.81
C PHE A 239 -37.35 32.13 -9.05
N GLY A 240 -37.72 33.19 -9.67
CA GLY A 240 -38.70 33.22 -10.78
C GLY A 240 -38.22 32.54 -12.08
N TYR A 241 -37.20 31.70 -12.02
CA TYR A 241 -36.63 30.92 -13.11
C TYR A 241 -36.31 29.50 -12.61
N HIS A 242 -36.32 28.52 -13.52
CA HIS A 242 -35.83 27.17 -13.30
C HIS A 242 -34.78 26.82 -14.35
N LEU A 243 -34.06 25.71 -14.17
CA LEU A 243 -33.10 25.18 -15.16
C LEU A 243 -33.83 24.29 -16.16
N ASP A 244 -33.62 24.56 -17.45
CA ASP A 244 -34.18 23.76 -18.56
C ASP A 244 -33.37 22.46 -18.70
N GLY A 245 -33.97 21.32 -18.34
CA GLY A 245 -33.33 20.01 -18.36
C GLY A 245 -34.33 18.90 -18.59
N HIS A 246 -33.86 17.71 -19.00
CA HIS A 246 -34.70 16.53 -19.22
C HIS A 246 -35.23 15.92 -17.94
N SER A 247 -34.43 15.95 -16.84
CA SER A 247 -34.82 15.58 -15.49
C SER A 247 -35.36 16.81 -14.72
N ASP A 248 -35.10 16.93 -13.43
CA ASP A 248 -35.40 18.14 -12.62
C ASP A 248 -34.43 19.31 -12.89
N GLY A 249 -33.44 19.14 -13.80
CA GLY A 249 -32.48 20.16 -14.23
C GLY A 249 -31.42 20.53 -13.20
N ASP A 250 -31.21 19.74 -12.16
CA ASP A 250 -30.24 20.03 -11.08
C ASP A 250 -28.80 19.81 -11.52
N VAL A 251 -28.16 20.85 -12.06
CA VAL A 251 -26.78 20.80 -12.57
C VAL A 251 -25.75 20.42 -11.52
N LEU A 252 -26.00 20.74 -10.23
CA LEU A 252 -25.08 20.37 -9.16
C LEU A 252 -25.09 18.86 -8.93
N LEU A 253 -26.27 18.26 -8.82
CA LEU A 253 -26.39 16.82 -8.63
C LEU A 253 -25.90 16.04 -9.86
N HIS A 254 -26.14 16.55 -11.07
CA HIS A 254 -25.63 15.94 -12.31
C HIS A 254 -24.10 15.96 -12.38
N SER A 255 -23.47 17.08 -12.01
CA SER A 255 -22.01 17.18 -11.99
C SER A 255 -21.40 16.23 -10.97
N ILE A 256 -22.00 16.08 -9.79
CA ILE A 256 -21.56 15.15 -8.74
C ILE A 256 -21.71 13.69 -9.21
N ALA A 257 -22.85 13.31 -9.76
CA ALA A 257 -23.07 11.96 -10.30
C ALA A 257 -22.07 11.61 -11.38
N SER A 258 -21.80 12.53 -12.34
CA SER A 258 -20.79 12.37 -13.37
C SER A 258 -19.38 12.22 -12.80
N ALA A 259 -19.02 12.98 -11.73
CA ALA A 259 -17.75 12.86 -11.06
C ALA A 259 -17.56 11.48 -10.41
N ILE A 260 -18.59 10.95 -9.74
CA ILE A 260 -18.58 9.62 -9.11
C ILE A 260 -18.40 8.53 -10.17
N LEU A 261 -19.21 8.57 -11.24
CA LEU A 261 -19.12 7.60 -12.34
C LEU A 261 -17.77 7.65 -13.04
N GLY A 262 -17.27 8.85 -13.33
CA GLY A 262 -15.97 9.04 -13.95
C GLY A 262 -14.82 8.51 -13.10
N ALA A 263 -14.85 8.77 -11.78
CA ALA A 263 -13.86 8.23 -10.84
C ALA A 263 -13.82 6.69 -10.88
N ALA A 264 -14.98 6.05 -10.84
CA ALA A 264 -15.12 4.59 -10.86
C ALA A 264 -14.94 3.97 -12.27
N ASN A 265 -14.58 4.77 -13.29
CA ASN A 265 -14.44 4.33 -14.70
C ASN A 265 -15.73 3.72 -15.29
N LEU A 266 -16.90 4.20 -14.84
CA LEU A 266 -18.22 3.75 -15.24
C LEU A 266 -18.84 4.63 -16.34
N GLY A 267 -18.06 5.51 -16.96
CA GLY A 267 -18.51 6.46 -17.99
C GLY A 267 -19.10 7.75 -17.40
N ASP A 268 -20.11 8.30 -18.05
CA ASP A 268 -20.77 9.55 -17.68
C ASP A 268 -22.27 9.37 -17.36
N LEU A 269 -22.89 10.45 -16.86
CA LEU A 269 -24.30 10.44 -16.50
C LEU A 269 -25.19 10.10 -17.71
N GLY A 270 -24.93 10.69 -18.88
CA GLY A 270 -25.72 10.50 -20.09
C GLY A 270 -25.66 9.07 -20.64
N GLY A 271 -24.50 8.40 -20.51
CA GLY A 271 -24.33 7.00 -20.88
C GLY A 271 -25.06 6.04 -19.95
N GLN A 272 -25.10 6.36 -18.65
CA GLN A 272 -25.77 5.54 -17.63
C GLN A 272 -27.27 5.80 -17.54
N PHE A 273 -27.71 7.02 -17.81
CA PHE A 273 -29.12 7.48 -17.70
C PHE A 273 -29.49 8.30 -18.94
N PRO A 274 -29.68 7.63 -20.11
CA PRO A 274 -29.90 8.32 -21.38
C PRO A 274 -31.15 9.22 -21.35
N SER A 275 -31.04 10.46 -21.84
CA SER A 275 -32.17 11.38 -21.98
C SER A 275 -33.24 10.91 -22.97
N SER A 276 -32.94 9.92 -23.80
CA SER A 276 -33.91 9.28 -24.69
C SER A 276 -34.85 8.30 -23.95
N ASP A 277 -34.57 7.97 -22.71
CA ASP A 277 -35.37 7.06 -21.91
C ASP A 277 -36.43 7.84 -21.12
N GLU A 278 -37.70 7.62 -21.43
CA GLU A 278 -38.86 8.29 -20.81
C GLU A 278 -38.93 8.14 -19.29
N ARG A 279 -38.26 7.12 -18.71
CA ARG A 279 -38.20 6.88 -17.26
C ARG A 279 -37.52 8.03 -16.50
N TYR A 280 -36.68 8.82 -17.17
CA TYR A 280 -35.91 9.90 -16.56
C TYR A 280 -36.52 11.29 -16.79
N ILE A 281 -37.71 11.40 -17.41
CA ILE A 281 -38.44 12.66 -17.54
C ILE A 281 -38.89 13.13 -16.14
N ASN A 282 -38.50 14.36 -15.76
CA ASN A 282 -38.73 14.93 -14.41
C ASN A 282 -38.21 14.04 -13.26
N PHE A 283 -37.17 13.22 -13.55
CA PHE A 283 -36.60 12.33 -12.55
C PHE A 283 -35.84 13.13 -11.47
N ASP A 284 -35.97 12.73 -10.21
CA ASP A 284 -35.30 13.34 -9.08
C ASP A 284 -33.80 13.03 -9.15
N SER A 285 -32.98 14.07 -9.33
CA SER A 285 -31.53 13.92 -9.52
C SER A 285 -30.80 13.40 -8.28
N THR A 286 -31.39 13.42 -7.09
CA THR A 286 -30.82 12.74 -5.90
C THR A 286 -30.66 11.24 -6.13
N LYS A 287 -31.56 10.63 -6.91
CA LYS A 287 -31.51 9.22 -7.27
C LYS A 287 -30.38 8.89 -8.25
N PHE A 288 -29.97 9.85 -9.10
CA PHE A 288 -28.79 9.65 -9.94
C PHE A 288 -27.53 9.51 -9.10
N ILE A 289 -27.39 10.33 -8.06
CA ILE A 289 -26.26 10.23 -7.14
C ILE A 289 -26.28 8.90 -6.39
N ALA A 290 -27.43 8.54 -5.78
CA ALA A 290 -27.57 7.28 -5.05
C ALA A 290 -27.23 6.07 -5.92
N GLU A 291 -27.71 6.03 -7.16
CA GLU A 291 -27.42 4.95 -8.10
C GLU A 291 -25.96 4.97 -8.57
N SER A 292 -25.36 6.16 -8.77
CA SER A 292 -23.93 6.28 -9.12
C SER A 292 -23.04 5.80 -7.98
N ALA A 293 -23.34 6.18 -6.74
CA ALA A 293 -22.64 5.70 -5.54
C ALA A 293 -22.80 4.19 -5.35
N ARG A 294 -24.03 3.67 -5.57
CA ARG A 294 -24.30 2.22 -5.51
C ARG A 294 -23.50 1.44 -6.56
N LYS A 295 -23.40 1.94 -7.79
CA LYS A 295 -22.61 1.33 -8.85
C LYS A 295 -21.12 1.35 -8.52
N ALA A 296 -20.60 2.47 -8.02
CA ALA A 296 -19.23 2.57 -7.53
C ALA A 296 -18.96 1.57 -6.39
N LEU A 297 -19.91 1.43 -5.45
CA LEU A 297 -19.83 0.48 -4.35
C LEU A 297 -19.73 -0.97 -4.84
N LEU A 298 -20.53 -1.36 -5.84
CA LEU A 298 -20.49 -2.69 -6.44
C LEU A 298 -19.17 -2.97 -7.16
N ASP A 299 -18.48 -1.93 -7.62
CA ASP A 299 -17.17 -2.00 -8.27
C ASP A 299 -16.01 -1.86 -7.26
N GLY A 300 -16.30 -1.93 -5.95
CA GLY A 300 -15.32 -1.92 -4.87
C GLY A 300 -14.92 -0.55 -4.35
N TRP A 301 -15.70 0.51 -4.62
CA TRP A 301 -15.38 1.89 -4.25
C TRP A 301 -16.39 2.54 -3.34
N LEU A 302 -15.92 3.31 -2.35
CA LEU A 302 -16.72 4.20 -1.50
C LEU A 302 -16.44 5.66 -1.87
N VAL A 303 -17.47 6.49 -1.88
CA VAL A 303 -17.33 7.94 -2.02
C VAL A 303 -16.82 8.50 -0.70
N GLU A 304 -15.59 9.05 -0.70
CA GLU A 304 -14.93 9.61 0.48
C GLU A 304 -15.18 11.11 0.61
N HIS A 305 -15.13 11.84 -0.51
CA HIS A 305 -15.23 13.29 -0.49
C HIS A 305 -15.79 13.82 -1.82
N VAL A 306 -16.61 14.88 -1.73
CA VAL A 306 -17.11 15.65 -2.88
C VAL A 306 -16.80 17.12 -2.67
N ASP A 307 -16.13 17.74 -3.63
CA ASP A 307 -15.88 19.17 -3.71
C ASP A 307 -16.51 19.73 -4.98
N ALA A 308 -17.58 20.52 -4.83
CA ALA A 308 -18.33 21.06 -5.96
C ALA A 308 -18.40 22.58 -5.94
N THR A 309 -18.44 23.16 -7.13
CA THR A 309 -18.52 24.61 -7.35
C THR A 309 -19.70 24.91 -8.26
N ILE A 310 -20.66 25.71 -7.77
CA ILE A 310 -21.74 26.28 -8.57
C ILE A 310 -21.24 27.57 -9.19
N ILE A 311 -21.45 27.74 -10.48
CA ILE A 311 -21.07 28.92 -11.26
C ILE A 311 -22.37 29.62 -11.68
N ALA A 312 -22.71 30.73 -11.01
CA ALA A 312 -23.95 31.44 -11.21
C ALA A 312 -23.80 32.96 -11.02
N GLN A 313 -24.37 33.77 -11.92
CA GLN A 313 -24.44 35.19 -11.74
C GLN A 313 -25.65 35.59 -10.86
N ARG A 314 -26.71 34.85 -10.99
CA ARG A 314 -27.99 34.99 -10.24
C ARG A 314 -28.68 33.63 -10.08
N PRO A 315 -29.47 33.41 -9.00
CA PRO A 315 -29.59 34.26 -7.81
C PRO A 315 -28.33 34.25 -6.96
N LYS A 316 -28.29 34.94 -5.83
CA LYS A 316 -27.24 34.81 -4.82
C LYS A 316 -27.51 33.56 -4.01
N LEU A 317 -26.59 32.60 -4.06
CA LEU A 317 -26.75 31.23 -3.54
C LEU A 317 -25.91 30.92 -2.29
N ALA A 318 -25.14 31.91 -1.79
CA ALA A 318 -24.24 31.67 -0.65
C ALA A 318 -24.94 31.19 0.63
N ALA A 319 -26.19 31.65 0.86
CA ALA A 319 -26.95 31.21 2.01
C ALA A 319 -27.44 29.75 1.91
N GLU A 320 -27.57 29.23 0.69
CA GLU A 320 -28.15 27.91 0.42
C GLU A 320 -27.08 26.78 0.40
N ALA A 321 -25.80 27.16 0.37
CA ALA A 321 -24.69 26.17 0.22
C ALA A 321 -24.70 25.09 1.30
N LEU A 322 -24.95 25.48 2.57
CA LEU A 322 -24.97 24.51 3.68
C LEU A 322 -26.22 23.61 3.60
N SER A 323 -27.36 24.14 3.17
CA SER A 323 -28.60 23.36 2.99
C SER A 323 -28.42 22.34 1.84
N MET A 324 -27.80 22.76 0.75
CA MET A 324 -27.45 21.83 -0.36
C MET A 324 -26.49 20.72 0.10
N ALA A 325 -25.41 21.08 0.81
CA ALA A 325 -24.45 20.09 1.32
C ALA A 325 -25.14 19.08 2.26
N ALA A 326 -25.98 19.57 3.18
CA ALA A 326 -26.73 18.71 4.07
C ALA A 326 -27.67 17.77 3.32
N LYS A 327 -28.39 18.30 2.30
CA LYS A 327 -29.31 17.49 1.48
C LYS A 327 -28.61 16.43 0.65
N ILE A 328 -27.44 16.75 0.12
CA ILE A 328 -26.61 15.79 -0.63
C ILE A 328 -26.06 14.72 0.32
N GLY A 329 -25.64 15.11 1.53
CA GLY A 329 -25.12 14.16 2.53
C GLY A 329 -26.17 13.20 3.11
N GLU A 330 -27.48 13.46 2.90
CA GLU A 330 -28.55 12.52 3.23
C GLU A 330 -28.75 11.41 2.18
N ILE A 331 -28.08 11.52 1.02
CA ILE A 331 -28.22 10.54 -0.08
C ILE A 331 -27.44 9.28 0.26
N ASP A 332 -28.03 8.13 0.03
CA ASP A 332 -27.40 6.83 0.27
C ASP A 332 -26.02 6.72 -0.42
N GLY A 333 -25.02 6.38 0.36
CA GLY A 333 -23.62 6.23 -0.10
C GLY A 333 -22.78 7.50 0.02
N LEU A 334 -23.31 8.60 0.58
CA LEU A 334 -22.58 9.83 0.90
C LEU A 334 -22.67 10.16 2.40
N ASP A 335 -21.81 11.09 2.86
CA ASP A 335 -21.79 11.60 4.23
C ASP A 335 -21.71 13.13 4.20
N ASN A 336 -22.56 13.80 4.99
CA ASN A 336 -22.62 15.26 5.05
C ASN A 336 -21.27 15.91 5.43
N SER A 337 -20.47 15.26 6.26
CA SER A 337 -19.16 15.79 6.68
C SER A 337 -18.12 15.83 5.55
N THR A 338 -18.40 15.16 4.43
CA THR A 338 -17.49 15.00 3.29
C THR A 338 -17.92 15.80 2.05
N ILE A 339 -18.99 16.61 2.16
CA ILE A 339 -19.53 17.39 1.05
C ILE A 339 -19.15 18.86 1.21
N ASN A 340 -18.43 19.42 0.25
CA ASN A 340 -18.11 20.85 0.20
C ASN A 340 -18.74 21.50 -1.03
N ILE A 341 -19.53 22.57 -0.82
CA ILE A 341 -20.19 23.34 -1.89
C ILE A 341 -19.67 24.77 -1.89
N LYS A 342 -19.11 25.18 -3.03
CA LYS A 342 -18.62 26.53 -3.29
C LYS A 342 -19.51 27.21 -4.33
N ILE A 343 -19.61 28.53 -4.25
CA ILE A 343 -20.35 29.34 -5.21
C ILE A 343 -19.43 30.42 -5.76
N THR A 344 -19.41 30.58 -7.09
CA THR A 344 -18.67 31.62 -7.76
C THR A 344 -19.51 32.26 -8.87
N SER A 345 -19.10 33.41 -9.35
CA SER A 345 -19.64 34.04 -10.56
C SER A 345 -18.58 34.09 -11.65
N THR A 346 -18.96 34.42 -12.87
CA THR A 346 -18.04 34.69 -13.97
C THR A 346 -17.80 36.20 -14.16
N ASP A 347 -18.14 37.03 -13.18
CA ASP A 347 -17.98 38.48 -13.20
C ASP A 347 -18.54 39.11 -14.48
N SER A 348 -19.74 38.71 -14.87
CA SER A 348 -20.47 39.14 -16.07
C SER A 348 -19.85 38.69 -17.39
N VAL A 349 -18.91 37.74 -17.38
CA VAL A 349 -18.30 37.19 -18.61
C VAL A 349 -19.10 35.97 -19.11
N GLY A 350 -19.38 35.94 -20.41
CA GLY A 350 -20.06 34.84 -21.09
C GLY A 350 -21.56 34.72 -20.77
N SER A 351 -22.18 33.62 -21.20
CA SER A 351 -23.64 33.38 -21.03
C SER A 351 -24.04 33.25 -19.56
N ILE A 352 -23.21 32.61 -18.74
CA ILE A 352 -23.47 32.51 -17.29
C ILE A 352 -23.39 33.90 -16.65
N GLY A 353 -22.40 34.72 -17.03
CA GLY A 353 -22.25 36.10 -16.59
C GLY A 353 -23.38 37.02 -17.04
N ALA A 354 -24.00 36.75 -18.17
CA ALA A 354 -25.20 37.43 -18.65
C ALA A 354 -26.46 36.98 -17.85
N GLY A 355 -26.36 35.89 -17.07
CA GLY A 355 -27.47 35.32 -16.32
C GLY A 355 -28.40 34.45 -17.15
N ASP A 356 -27.90 33.89 -18.27
CA ASP A 356 -28.67 33.01 -19.16
C ASP A 356 -28.70 31.56 -18.69
N GLY A 357 -27.84 31.17 -17.74
CA GLY A 357 -27.73 29.82 -17.24
C GLY A 357 -26.96 29.71 -15.93
N ILE A 358 -26.93 28.50 -15.38
CA ILE A 358 -26.10 28.07 -14.24
C ILE A 358 -25.32 26.85 -14.67
N ALA A 359 -24.08 26.75 -14.23
CA ALA A 359 -23.27 25.55 -14.38
C ALA A 359 -22.75 25.09 -13.03
N ALA A 360 -22.34 23.83 -12.95
CA ALA A 360 -21.64 23.26 -11.81
C ALA A 360 -20.50 22.37 -12.25
N GLN A 361 -19.45 22.36 -11.45
CA GLN A 361 -18.31 21.46 -11.57
C GLN A 361 -18.10 20.75 -10.25
N ALA A 362 -17.88 19.45 -10.28
CA ALA A 362 -17.62 18.65 -9.10
C ALA A 362 -16.36 17.78 -9.28
N ILE A 363 -15.69 17.53 -8.17
CA ILE A 363 -14.67 16.49 -8.03
C ILE A 363 -15.18 15.51 -6.97
N ALA A 364 -15.21 14.22 -7.30
CA ALA A 364 -15.46 13.15 -6.34
C ALA A 364 -14.17 12.36 -6.12
N THR A 365 -13.83 12.12 -4.86
CA THR A 365 -12.76 11.22 -4.43
C THR A 365 -13.38 9.93 -3.92
N LEU A 366 -12.94 8.81 -4.46
CA LEU A 366 -13.38 7.48 -4.05
C LEU A 366 -12.20 6.71 -3.46
N ILE A 367 -12.48 5.93 -2.42
CA ILE A 367 -11.53 5.03 -1.78
C ILE A 367 -11.98 3.58 -1.93
N PRO A 368 -11.04 2.63 -1.97
CA PRO A 368 -11.41 1.21 -2.01
C PRO A 368 -12.12 0.80 -0.72
N ILE A 369 -13.08 -0.12 -0.86
CA ILE A 369 -13.69 -0.79 0.29
C ILE A 369 -12.60 -1.61 0.96
N LYS A 370 -12.36 -1.36 2.26
CA LYS A 370 -11.47 -2.19 3.08
C LYS A 370 -12.25 -3.42 3.54
N GLU A 371 -11.82 -4.61 3.11
CA GLU A 371 -12.28 -5.87 3.69
C GLU A 371 -11.88 -6.00 5.17
#